data_a85ebb69cca9353667def1acb2c63bbd
#
_entry.id   a85ebb69cca9353667def1acb2c63bbd
#
_cell.length_a   1.000
_cell.length_b   1.000
_cell.length_c   1.000
_cell.angle_alpha   90.00
_cell.angle_beta   90.00
_cell.angle_gamma   90.00
#
_symmetry.space_group_name_H-M   'P 1'
#
loop_
_entity.id
_entity.type
_entity.pdbx_description
1 polymer ?
#
loop_
_entity_poly.entity_id
_entity_poly.type
_entity_poly.pdbx_seq_one_letter_code
_entity_poly.pdbx_strand_id
1 'polypeptide(L)'
;MYYDVDINRNNGNSFNTDLSEGIYSTIYDVNGNFLGTDDEGLQGEAIVMRKEDFKQGMSHQDALSFATDLAENNKEEAEMRINLHYASLRNRPDWDGYLTLSEANEWFRNGNGQSLYTDLSKIDLSGIVSLGENYVGQTKVINLLFSSNSLNDGLVYGKVTLKRYPNHSVKAYADKYDFDIKPWSNPLNWGRNLETIIGKKKAGEGVPFEINIYGSKQLTPILPWIK
;
A
#
# COMPACT_ATOMS: atom_id res chain seq x y z
N MET A 1 -23.66 -2.23 2.67
CA MET A 1 -24.21 -2.17 1.29
C MET A 1 -23.05 -1.94 0.35
N TYR A 2 -22.99 -2.68 -0.75
CA TYR A 2 -21.92 -2.54 -1.74
C TYR A 2 -22.41 -1.57 -2.81
N TYR A 3 -21.57 -0.60 -3.15
CA TYR A 3 -21.82 0.28 -4.28
C TYR A 3 -21.01 -0.23 -5.46
N ASP A 4 -21.71 -0.83 -6.44
CA ASP A 4 -21.12 -1.12 -7.74
C ASP A 4 -20.94 0.20 -8.49
N VAL A 5 -19.68 0.62 -8.64
CA VAL A 5 -19.35 1.85 -9.36
C VAL A 5 -19.50 1.58 -10.85
N ASP A 6 -20.73 1.65 -11.35
CA ASP A 6 -21.04 1.46 -12.76
C ASP A 6 -20.53 2.64 -13.60
N ILE A 7 -19.28 2.54 -14.06
CA ILE A 7 -18.59 3.55 -14.89
C ILE A 7 -19.16 3.58 -16.32
N ASN A 8 -20.11 2.69 -16.70
CA ASN A 8 -20.48 2.41 -18.08
C ASN A 8 -21.84 2.96 -18.51
N ARG A 9 -22.46 3.92 -17.83
CA ARG A 9 -23.78 4.42 -18.27
C ARG A 9 -23.79 5.25 -19.55
N ASN A 10 -22.65 5.54 -20.20
CA ASN A 10 -22.62 6.41 -21.38
C ASN A 10 -21.85 5.96 -22.63
N ASN A 11 -21.36 4.73 -22.72
CA ASN A 11 -20.82 4.25 -24.00
C ASN A 11 -21.07 2.75 -24.16
N GLY A 12 -21.90 2.39 -25.10
CA GLY A 12 -22.38 1.05 -25.40
C GLY A 12 -21.32 0.03 -25.86
N ASN A 13 -20.25 -0.14 -25.09
CA ASN A 13 -19.31 -1.23 -25.22
C ASN A 13 -19.30 -2.02 -23.90
N SER A 14 -19.93 -3.17 -23.92
CA SER A 14 -19.85 -4.21 -22.92
C SER A 14 -18.39 -4.65 -22.80
N PHE A 15 -17.68 -4.17 -21.77
CA PHE A 15 -16.47 -4.81 -21.31
C PHE A 15 -16.87 -5.91 -20.33
N ASN A 16 -16.73 -7.16 -20.79
CA ASN A 16 -16.77 -8.34 -19.97
C ASN A 16 -15.51 -8.32 -19.08
N THR A 17 -15.59 -7.75 -17.90
CA THR A 17 -14.56 -7.92 -16.87
C THR A 17 -14.80 -9.26 -16.22
N ASP A 18 -13.92 -10.19 -16.51
CA ASP A 18 -13.83 -11.48 -15.81
C ASP A 18 -13.43 -11.22 -14.35
N LEU A 19 -14.42 -11.17 -13.46
CA LEU A 19 -14.29 -10.78 -12.04
C LEU A 19 -13.82 -11.97 -11.16
N SER A 20 -13.01 -12.87 -11.68
CA SER A 20 -12.61 -14.09 -10.96
C SER A 20 -11.32 -14.00 -10.15
N GLU A 21 -10.63 -12.84 -10.10
CA GLU A 21 -9.40 -12.73 -9.33
C GLU A 21 -9.38 -11.47 -8.44
N GLY A 22 -9.71 -11.65 -7.15
CA GLY A 22 -9.40 -10.72 -6.07
C GLY A 22 -10.40 -9.55 -5.94
N ILE A 23 -11.30 -9.62 -4.99
CA ILE A 23 -12.19 -8.51 -4.62
C ILE A 23 -11.35 -7.55 -3.78
N TYR A 24 -10.81 -6.50 -4.39
CA TYR A 24 -10.09 -5.43 -3.71
C TYR A 24 -11.07 -4.33 -3.29
N SER A 25 -10.80 -3.59 -2.20
CA SER A 25 -11.79 -2.66 -1.68
C SER A 25 -11.23 -1.31 -1.27
N THR A 26 -11.77 -0.28 -1.90
CA THR A 26 -11.63 1.09 -1.42
C THR A 26 -12.67 1.39 -0.35
N ILE A 27 -12.28 2.11 0.70
CA ILE A 27 -13.17 2.38 1.84
C ILE A 27 -13.47 3.87 1.93
N TYR A 28 -14.75 4.18 2.09
CA TYR A 28 -15.28 5.53 2.20
C TYR A 28 -16.10 5.70 3.48
N ASP A 29 -16.18 6.93 3.99
CA ASP A 29 -17.10 7.23 5.07
C ASP A 29 -18.55 7.41 4.56
N VAL A 30 -19.50 7.56 5.48
CA VAL A 30 -20.93 7.73 5.16
C VAL A 30 -21.25 9.00 4.38
N ASN A 31 -20.30 9.92 4.23
CA ASN A 31 -20.40 11.14 3.43
C ASN A 31 -19.64 11.03 2.10
N GLY A 32 -19.13 9.85 1.76
CA GLY A 32 -18.38 9.60 0.52
C GLY A 32 -16.94 10.11 0.54
N ASN A 33 -16.34 10.41 1.69
CA ASN A 33 -14.94 10.76 1.78
C ASN A 33 -14.08 9.50 1.83
N PHE A 34 -13.02 9.46 1.01
CA PHE A 34 -12.09 8.34 1.00
C PHE A 34 -11.34 8.24 2.34
N LEU A 35 -11.32 7.05 2.91
CA LEU A 35 -10.62 6.73 4.16
C LEU A 35 -9.32 5.97 3.91
N GLY A 36 -9.29 5.07 2.94
CA GLY A 36 -8.15 4.22 2.65
C GLY A 36 -8.58 2.89 2.01
N THR A 37 -7.84 1.82 2.31
CA THR A 37 -8.12 0.48 1.80
C THR A 37 -8.15 -0.55 2.93
N ASP A 38 -8.78 -1.69 2.68
CA ASP A 38 -8.57 -2.89 3.46
C ASP A 38 -7.20 -3.54 3.14
N ASP A 39 -7.00 -4.82 3.47
CA ASP A 39 -5.74 -5.53 3.22
C ASP A 39 -5.64 -6.13 1.79
N GLU A 40 -6.56 -5.75 0.88
CA GLU A 40 -6.58 -6.20 -0.51
C GLU A 40 -6.29 -5.08 -1.53
N GLY A 41 -6.38 -3.79 -1.18
CA GLY A 41 -5.88 -2.68 -1.98
C GLY A 41 -6.93 -1.76 -2.59
N LEU A 42 -6.57 -1.08 -3.72
CA LEU A 42 -7.38 -0.01 -4.31
C LEU A 42 -8.46 -0.48 -5.28
N GLN A 43 -8.32 -1.66 -5.85
CA GLN A 43 -9.24 -2.17 -6.88
C GLN A 43 -10.45 -2.85 -6.24
N GLY A 44 -11.54 -3.03 -7.01
CA GLY A 44 -12.73 -3.73 -6.56
C GLY A 44 -13.88 -2.82 -6.13
N GLU A 45 -14.73 -3.30 -5.24
CA GLU A 45 -15.92 -2.61 -4.82
C GLU A 45 -15.63 -1.51 -3.79
N ALA A 46 -16.41 -0.44 -3.80
CA ALA A 46 -16.36 0.58 -2.77
C ALA A 46 -17.16 0.12 -1.54
N ILE A 47 -16.52 0.10 -0.38
CA ILE A 47 -17.18 -0.19 0.90
C ILE A 47 -17.41 1.13 1.63
N VAL A 48 -18.64 1.34 2.11
CA VAL A 48 -19.00 2.48 2.98
C VAL A 48 -19.05 2.01 4.41
N MET A 49 -18.38 2.72 5.33
CA MET A 49 -18.44 2.45 6.76
C MET A 49 -18.34 3.73 7.57
N ARG A 50 -18.57 3.67 8.88
CA ARG A 50 -18.31 4.80 9.75
C ARG A 50 -16.82 5.04 9.90
N LYS A 51 -16.40 6.30 9.96
CA LYS A 51 -14.98 6.66 10.06
C LYS A 51 -14.30 6.07 11.30
N GLU A 52 -15.03 5.97 12.43
CA GLU A 52 -14.55 5.40 13.69
C GLU A 52 -14.28 3.89 13.64
N ASP A 53 -14.92 3.17 12.72
CA ASP A 53 -14.76 1.72 12.54
C ASP A 53 -13.58 1.39 11.57
N PHE A 54 -13.11 2.40 10.83
CA PHE A 54 -12.04 2.23 9.86
C PHE A 54 -10.68 2.08 10.50
N LYS A 55 -9.90 1.11 10.01
CA LYS A 55 -8.46 0.98 10.25
C LYS A 55 -7.76 0.62 8.96
N GLN A 56 -6.74 1.40 8.58
CA GLN A 56 -5.97 1.11 7.38
C GLN A 56 -5.40 -0.31 7.40
N GLY A 57 -5.63 -1.08 6.33
CA GLY A 57 -5.18 -2.45 6.19
C GLY A 57 -5.95 -3.46 7.08
N MET A 58 -7.16 -3.13 7.51
CA MET A 58 -8.08 -4.09 8.13
C MET A 58 -8.38 -5.23 7.14
N SER A 59 -8.79 -6.41 7.63
CA SER A 59 -9.15 -7.49 6.73
C SER A 59 -10.40 -7.14 5.91
N HIS A 60 -10.47 -7.65 4.68
CA HIS A 60 -11.67 -7.48 3.85
C HIS A 60 -12.95 -7.96 4.56
N GLN A 61 -12.88 -9.09 5.26
CA GLN A 61 -14.02 -9.60 6.04
C GLN A 61 -14.46 -8.65 7.15
N ASP A 62 -13.49 -8.02 7.86
CA ASP A 62 -13.82 -7.01 8.87
C ASP A 62 -14.45 -5.78 8.20
N ALA A 63 -13.90 -5.32 7.06
CA ALA A 63 -14.47 -4.20 6.32
C ALA A 63 -15.92 -4.45 5.92
N LEU A 64 -16.23 -5.65 5.42
CA LEU A 64 -17.59 -6.05 5.10
C LEU A 64 -18.51 -6.09 6.33
N SER A 65 -17.99 -6.49 7.49
CA SER A 65 -18.78 -6.58 8.73
C SER A 65 -19.20 -5.20 9.28
N PHE A 66 -18.43 -4.14 8.93
CA PHE A 66 -18.72 -2.74 9.28
C PHE A 66 -19.42 -1.97 8.17
N ALA A 67 -19.71 -2.61 7.03
CA ALA A 67 -20.37 -1.95 5.90
C ALA A 67 -21.73 -1.38 6.32
N THR A 68 -22.02 -0.15 5.88
CA THR A 68 -23.27 0.57 6.19
C THR A 68 -23.72 1.40 4.98
N ASP A 69 -24.91 1.98 5.07
CA ASP A 69 -25.43 2.87 4.04
C ASP A 69 -24.82 4.28 4.12
N LEU A 70 -24.86 4.98 2.99
CA LEU A 70 -24.56 6.42 2.96
C LEU A 70 -25.58 7.20 3.80
N ALA A 71 -25.15 8.35 4.32
CA ALA A 71 -26.01 9.23 5.07
C ALA A 71 -27.15 9.76 4.19
N GLU A 72 -28.41 9.56 4.63
CA GLU A 72 -29.61 9.89 3.86
C GLU A 72 -29.71 11.38 3.47
N ASN A 73 -29.17 12.28 4.30
CA ASN A 73 -29.26 13.72 4.08
C ASN A 73 -28.37 14.25 2.93
N ASN A 74 -27.41 13.46 2.44
CA ASN A 74 -26.49 13.85 1.36
C ASN A 74 -26.11 12.68 0.44
N LYS A 75 -26.97 11.67 0.34
CA LYS A 75 -26.70 10.42 -0.34
C LYS A 75 -26.22 10.60 -1.79
N GLU A 76 -26.95 11.39 -2.58
CA GLU A 76 -26.61 11.63 -4.00
C GLU A 76 -25.23 12.32 -4.16
N GLU A 77 -24.93 13.28 -3.29
CA GLU A 77 -23.63 13.96 -3.31
C GLU A 77 -22.50 13.01 -2.90
N ALA A 78 -22.74 12.18 -1.89
CA ALA A 78 -21.77 11.17 -1.45
C ALA A 78 -21.50 10.12 -2.53
N GLU A 79 -22.53 9.60 -3.19
CA GLU A 79 -22.39 8.69 -4.34
C GLU A 79 -21.59 9.31 -5.48
N MET A 80 -21.90 10.55 -5.85
CA MET A 80 -21.15 11.25 -6.88
C MET A 80 -19.67 11.44 -6.48
N ARG A 81 -19.39 11.76 -5.23
CA ARG A 81 -18.04 11.92 -4.71
C ARG A 81 -17.26 10.62 -4.77
N ILE A 82 -17.87 9.50 -4.35
CA ILE A 82 -17.27 8.15 -4.46
C ILE A 82 -16.94 7.84 -5.92
N ASN A 83 -17.91 8.02 -6.83
CA ASN A 83 -17.73 7.72 -8.25
C ASN A 83 -16.58 8.52 -8.89
N LEU A 84 -16.52 9.82 -8.63
CA LEU A 84 -15.46 10.69 -9.13
C LEU A 84 -14.09 10.30 -8.57
N HIS A 85 -14.01 10.04 -7.26
CA HIS A 85 -12.76 9.64 -6.64
C HIS A 85 -12.30 8.27 -7.16
N TYR A 86 -13.18 7.27 -7.20
CA TYR A 86 -12.85 5.93 -7.71
C TYR A 86 -12.37 5.96 -9.16
N ALA A 87 -13.02 6.74 -10.03
CA ALA A 87 -12.57 6.92 -11.40
C ALA A 87 -11.16 7.52 -11.48
N SER A 88 -10.80 8.40 -10.55
CA SER A 88 -9.47 9.02 -10.50
C SER A 88 -8.37 8.07 -10.06
N LEU A 89 -8.70 7.02 -9.28
CA LEU A 89 -7.72 6.06 -8.76
C LEU A 89 -6.96 5.31 -9.86
N ARG A 90 -7.61 5.05 -11.00
CA ARG A 90 -6.99 4.38 -12.15
C ARG A 90 -5.80 5.12 -12.76
N ASN A 91 -5.71 6.43 -12.52
CA ASN A 91 -4.61 7.26 -12.99
C ASN A 91 -3.48 7.39 -11.95
N ARG A 92 -3.63 6.79 -10.80
CA ARG A 92 -2.60 6.81 -9.75
C ARG A 92 -1.50 5.81 -10.06
N PRO A 93 -0.24 6.10 -9.64
CA PRO A 93 0.89 5.20 -9.88
C PRO A 93 0.77 3.88 -9.12
N ASP A 94 0.01 3.87 -8.02
CA ASP A 94 -0.20 2.70 -7.15
C ASP A 94 -1.45 1.87 -7.52
N TRP A 95 -2.10 2.19 -8.66
CA TRP A 95 -3.32 1.47 -9.07
C TRP A 95 -3.13 -0.04 -9.22
N ASP A 96 -1.98 -0.45 -9.73
CA ASP A 96 -1.63 -1.86 -9.88
C ASP A 96 -0.99 -2.47 -8.62
N GLY A 97 -0.86 -1.70 -7.52
CA GLY A 97 -0.23 -2.13 -6.28
C GLY A 97 1.29 -2.24 -6.32
N TYR A 98 1.94 -1.72 -7.36
CA TYR A 98 3.40 -1.65 -7.48
C TYR A 98 3.85 -0.20 -7.70
N LEU A 99 5.07 0.12 -7.28
CA LEU A 99 5.60 1.47 -7.39
C LEU A 99 7.03 1.42 -7.93
N THR A 100 7.25 2.02 -9.07
CA THR A 100 8.59 2.23 -9.60
C THR A 100 9.25 3.46 -8.97
N LEU A 101 10.57 3.51 -8.98
CA LEU A 101 11.32 4.68 -8.50
C LEU A 101 10.93 5.97 -9.27
N SER A 102 10.63 5.85 -10.56
CA SER A 102 10.20 7.00 -11.38
C SER A 102 8.87 7.54 -10.90
N GLU A 103 7.89 6.68 -10.67
CA GLU A 103 6.56 7.02 -10.16
C GLU A 103 6.61 7.58 -8.74
N ALA A 104 7.41 6.96 -7.85
CA ALA A 104 7.62 7.47 -6.50
C ALA A 104 8.21 8.90 -6.50
N ASN A 105 9.21 9.15 -7.35
CA ASN A 105 9.80 10.48 -7.52
C ASN A 105 8.82 11.49 -8.12
N GLU A 106 8.01 11.08 -9.08
CA GLU A 106 6.98 11.95 -9.67
C GLU A 106 5.89 12.28 -8.65
N TRP A 107 5.44 11.28 -7.88
CA TRP A 107 4.46 11.50 -6.81
C TRP A 107 5.01 12.38 -5.68
N PHE A 108 6.28 12.24 -5.34
CA PHE A 108 6.96 13.12 -4.40
C PHE A 108 6.88 14.60 -4.82
N ARG A 109 7.02 14.88 -6.12
CA ARG A 109 6.93 16.25 -6.67
C ARG A 109 5.50 16.75 -6.79
N ASN A 110 4.57 15.89 -7.19
CA ASN A 110 3.26 16.29 -7.69
C ASN A 110 2.08 15.75 -6.86
N GLY A 111 2.31 14.75 -5.99
CA GLY A 111 1.26 14.07 -5.21
C GLY A 111 0.79 14.80 -3.96
N ASN A 112 1.37 15.98 -3.66
CA ASN A 112 0.99 16.83 -2.53
C ASN A 112 0.93 16.10 -1.18
N GLY A 113 1.80 15.09 -0.96
CA GLY A 113 1.85 14.31 0.27
C GLY A 113 0.72 13.28 0.45
N GLN A 114 -0.09 13.05 -0.58
CA GLN A 114 -1.11 12.00 -0.53
C GLN A 114 -0.46 10.62 -0.42
N SER A 115 -1.01 9.77 0.45
CA SER A 115 -0.52 8.39 0.65
C SER A 115 -0.71 7.54 -0.60
N LEU A 116 0.24 6.62 -0.83
CA LEU A 116 0.15 5.54 -1.83
C LEU A 116 -0.09 4.19 -1.16
N TYR A 117 -0.55 3.21 -1.95
CA TYR A 117 -0.93 1.88 -1.49
C TYR A 117 -0.25 0.83 -2.37
N THR A 118 0.58 -0.05 -1.77
CA THR A 118 1.35 -1.05 -2.52
C THR A 118 1.15 -2.45 -1.97
N ASP A 119 1.15 -3.44 -2.84
CA ASP A 119 0.98 -4.86 -2.50
C ASP A 119 2.33 -5.48 -2.10
N LEU A 120 2.42 -5.98 -0.87
CA LEU A 120 3.61 -6.66 -0.38
C LEU A 120 4.01 -7.88 -1.23
N SER A 121 3.04 -8.54 -1.87
CA SER A 121 3.31 -9.69 -2.74
C SER A 121 4.20 -9.32 -3.94
N LYS A 122 4.15 -8.07 -4.40
CA LYS A 122 4.91 -7.54 -5.54
C LYS A 122 6.30 -7.00 -5.14
N ILE A 123 6.53 -6.71 -3.87
CA ILE A 123 7.83 -6.26 -3.36
C ILE A 123 8.78 -7.46 -3.24
N ASP A 124 9.98 -7.36 -3.76
CA ASP A 124 10.97 -8.45 -3.70
C ASP A 124 11.58 -8.62 -2.31
N LEU A 125 11.22 -9.71 -1.66
CA LEU A 125 11.76 -10.16 -0.37
C LEU A 125 12.59 -11.45 -0.50
N SER A 126 13.03 -11.83 -1.71
CA SER A 126 13.67 -13.12 -1.98
C SER A 126 15.01 -13.31 -1.26
N GLY A 127 15.71 -12.23 -0.95
CA GLY A 127 16.95 -12.28 -0.15
C GLY A 127 16.72 -12.40 1.35
N ILE A 128 15.45 -12.45 1.80
CA ILE A 128 15.10 -12.51 3.22
C ILE A 128 14.65 -13.92 3.57
N VAL A 129 15.35 -14.54 4.50
CA VAL A 129 15.03 -15.88 5.00
C VAL A 129 14.14 -15.76 6.23
N SER A 130 13.06 -16.56 6.27
CA SER A 130 12.15 -16.59 7.39
C SER A 130 12.79 -17.31 8.60
N LEU A 131 12.66 -16.70 9.77
CA LEU A 131 12.96 -17.33 11.04
C LEU A 131 11.89 -18.37 11.41
N GLY A 132 12.18 -19.24 12.39
CA GLY A 132 11.25 -20.27 12.86
C GLY A 132 9.96 -19.72 13.50
N GLU A 133 9.05 -20.63 13.88
CA GLU A 133 7.73 -20.27 14.43
C GLU A 133 7.80 -19.54 15.79
N ASN A 134 8.86 -19.70 16.58
CA ASN A 134 9.09 -18.95 17.85
C ASN A 134 9.23 -17.43 17.64
N TYR A 135 9.40 -16.98 16.40
CA TYR A 135 9.48 -15.56 16.07
C TYR A 135 8.13 -14.97 15.59
N VAL A 136 7.05 -15.77 15.60
CA VAL A 136 5.70 -15.28 15.31
C VAL A 136 5.33 -14.13 16.25
N GLY A 137 4.76 -13.07 15.69
CA GLY A 137 4.42 -11.84 16.42
C GLY A 137 5.56 -10.83 16.54
N GLN A 138 6.81 -11.22 16.30
CA GLN A 138 7.96 -10.32 16.34
C GLN A 138 8.05 -9.45 15.07
N THR A 139 8.66 -8.28 15.24
CA THR A 139 8.93 -7.35 14.15
C THR A 139 10.43 -7.27 13.86
N LYS A 140 10.78 -7.05 12.60
CA LYS A 140 12.15 -6.85 12.17
C LYS A 140 12.22 -5.76 11.11
N VAL A 141 13.17 -4.83 11.27
CA VAL A 141 13.51 -3.84 10.25
C VAL A 141 14.51 -4.47 9.28
N ILE A 142 14.18 -4.40 8.00
CA ILE A 142 14.99 -4.94 6.90
C ILE A 142 15.36 -3.78 5.95
N ASN A 143 16.62 -3.70 5.55
CA ASN A 143 17.04 -2.76 4.51
C ASN A 143 17.00 -3.49 3.15
N LEU A 144 16.00 -3.15 2.33
CA LEU A 144 15.78 -3.80 1.03
C LEU A 144 16.88 -3.48 0.01
N LEU A 145 17.58 -2.36 0.16
CA LEU A 145 18.71 -2.04 -0.74
C LEU A 145 19.81 -3.12 -0.70
N PHE A 146 19.96 -3.80 0.44
CA PHE A 146 20.97 -4.87 0.62
C PHE A 146 20.38 -6.27 0.67
N SER A 147 19.06 -6.39 0.87
CA SER A 147 18.39 -7.68 1.09
C SER A 147 17.41 -8.06 -0.02
N SER A 148 17.16 -7.19 -0.98
CA SER A 148 16.34 -7.45 -2.16
C SER A 148 17.24 -7.69 -3.39
N ASN A 149 16.76 -8.50 -4.33
CA ASN A 149 17.36 -8.60 -5.66
C ASN A 149 16.83 -7.52 -6.62
N SER A 150 15.83 -6.74 -6.18
CA SER A 150 15.28 -5.61 -6.91
C SER A 150 15.90 -4.29 -6.44
N LEU A 151 16.72 -3.68 -7.29
CA LEU A 151 17.25 -2.34 -7.01
C LEU A 151 16.14 -1.30 -6.90
N ASN A 152 15.06 -1.46 -7.69
CA ASN A 152 13.88 -0.59 -7.61
C ASN A 152 13.30 -0.60 -6.20
N ASP A 153 13.01 -1.80 -5.65
CA ASP A 153 12.38 -1.93 -4.34
C ASP A 153 13.30 -1.44 -3.22
N GLY A 154 14.61 -1.68 -3.36
CA GLY A 154 15.62 -1.12 -2.45
C GLY A 154 15.62 0.41 -2.42
N LEU A 155 15.42 1.07 -3.57
CA LEU A 155 15.41 2.53 -3.70
C LEU A 155 14.06 3.16 -3.35
N VAL A 156 12.95 2.46 -3.58
CA VAL A 156 11.60 2.95 -3.26
C VAL A 156 11.29 2.79 -1.78
N TYR A 157 11.48 1.59 -1.24
CA TYR A 157 11.05 1.28 0.13
C TYR A 157 12.19 1.38 1.16
N GLY A 158 13.46 1.33 0.75
CA GLY A 158 14.60 1.47 1.63
C GLY A 158 14.57 0.49 2.82
N LYS A 159 14.15 0.95 3.99
CA LYS A 159 14.01 0.13 5.21
C LYS A 159 12.55 -0.13 5.51
N VAL A 160 12.11 -1.38 5.37
CA VAL A 160 10.76 -1.82 5.74
C VAL A 160 10.75 -2.52 7.09
N THR A 161 9.67 -2.33 7.85
CA THR A 161 9.41 -3.06 9.09
C THR A 161 8.44 -4.17 8.80
N LEU A 162 8.90 -5.42 8.93
CA LEU A 162 8.10 -6.62 8.73
C LEU A 162 7.67 -7.23 10.06
N LYS A 163 6.42 -7.62 10.18
CA LYS A 163 5.88 -8.43 11.29
C LYS A 163 5.70 -9.87 10.85
N ARG A 164 6.22 -10.82 11.63
CA ARG A 164 6.13 -12.25 11.36
C ARG A 164 4.78 -12.82 11.82
N TYR A 165 4.15 -13.58 10.95
CA TYR A 165 2.92 -14.34 11.19
C TYR A 165 3.19 -15.85 11.03
N PRO A 166 2.25 -16.74 11.41
CA PRO A 166 2.36 -18.18 11.19
C PRO A 166 2.63 -18.54 9.72
N ASN A 167 3.07 -19.78 9.46
CA ASN A 167 3.33 -20.30 8.12
C ASN A 167 4.34 -19.49 7.30
N HIS A 168 5.37 -18.94 7.96
CA HIS A 168 6.40 -18.11 7.33
C HIS A 168 5.86 -16.83 6.64
N SER A 169 4.63 -16.43 6.94
CA SER A 169 4.03 -15.22 6.41
C SER A 169 4.55 -13.98 7.12
N VAL A 170 4.62 -12.86 6.37
CA VAL A 170 4.93 -11.53 6.91
C VAL A 170 3.93 -10.52 6.38
N LYS A 171 3.65 -9.48 7.18
CA LYS A 171 3.01 -8.23 6.77
C LYS A 171 3.99 -7.08 7.01
N ALA A 172 3.90 -6.03 6.20
CA ALA A 172 4.70 -4.82 6.38
C ALA A 172 3.89 -3.75 7.13
N TYR A 173 4.59 -2.89 7.86
CA TYR A 173 4.03 -1.63 8.33
C TYR A 173 4.15 -0.59 7.22
N ALA A 174 3.30 0.45 7.30
CA ALA A 174 3.43 1.62 6.42
C ALA A 174 4.86 2.20 6.49
N ASP A 175 5.34 2.65 5.35
CA ASP A 175 6.65 3.28 5.20
C ASP A 175 6.47 4.73 4.75
N LYS A 176 7.52 5.54 4.87
CA LYS A 176 7.51 6.94 4.46
C LYS A 176 8.54 7.19 3.39
N TYR A 177 8.08 7.64 2.24
CA TYR A 177 8.97 8.10 1.18
C TYR A 177 9.40 9.54 1.48
N ASP A 178 10.61 9.68 2.01
CA ASP A 178 11.22 10.95 2.36
C ASP A 178 12.72 10.99 2.04
N PHE A 179 13.27 12.19 2.00
CA PHE A 179 14.70 12.44 1.79
C PHE A 179 15.32 13.17 2.98
N ASP A 180 14.91 12.82 4.20
CA ASP A 180 15.46 13.41 5.42
C ASP A 180 16.88 12.94 5.68
N ILE A 181 17.83 13.88 5.65
CA ILE A 181 19.22 13.65 6.04
C ILE A 181 19.31 13.58 7.56
N LYS A 182 19.75 12.44 8.09
CA LYS A 182 20.01 12.27 9.52
C LYS A 182 21.37 12.86 9.94
N PRO A 183 21.57 13.18 11.24
CA PRO A 183 22.85 13.76 11.71
C PRO A 183 24.06 12.92 11.31
N TRP A 184 25.06 13.53 10.68
CA TRP A 184 26.30 12.91 10.25
C TRP A 184 27.22 12.49 11.42
N SER A 185 26.94 12.97 12.62
CA SER A 185 27.65 12.58 13.85
C SER A 185 27.54 11.09 14.19
N ASN A 186 26.51 10.40 13.65
CA ASN A 186 26.36 8.96 13.82
C ASN A 186 26.82 8.21 12.55
N PRO A 187 27.92 7.43 12.60
CA PRO A 187 28.44 6.67 11.44
C PRO A 187 27.43 5.72 10.83
N LEU A 188 26.46 5.22 11.59
CA LEU A 188 25.38 4.34 11.10
C LEU A 188 24.44 5.04 10.10
N ASN A 189 24.46 6.36 10.06
CA ASN A 189 23.66 7.16 9.13
C ASN A 189 24.38 7.44 7.80
N TRP A 190 25.68 7.18 7.67
CA TRP A 190 26.45 7.60 6.50
C TRP A 190 25.97 6.94 5.21
N GLY A 191 25.78 5.62 5.22
CA GLY A 191 25.22 4.90 4.06
C GLY A 191 23.85 5.41 3.66
N ARG A 192 22.93 5.55 4.64
CA ARG A 192 21.59 6.09 4.44
C ARG A 192 21.62 7.53 3.90
N ASN A 193 22.46 8.38 4.45
CA ASN A 193 22.56 9.77 4.01
C ASN A 193 23.08 9.89 2.57
N LEU A 194 24.01 9.01 2.17
CA LEU A 194 24.49 8.96 0.79
C LEU A 194 23.38 8.54 -0.17
N GLU A 195 22.60 7.52 0.19
CA GLU A 195 21.41 7.10 -0.54
C GLU A 195 20.38 8.24 -0.64
N THR A 196 20.11 8.92 0.47
CA THR A 196 19.21 10.07 0.55
C THR A 196 19.65 11.22 -0.35
N ILE A 197 20.96 11.55 -0.40
CA ILE A 197 21.48 12.61 -1.26
C ILE A 197 21.32 12.25 -2.75
N ILE A 198 21.63 11.01 -3.12
CA ILE A 198 21.47 10.53 -4.50
C ILE A 198 19.97 10.56 -4.88
N GLY A 199 19.11 10.06 -4.00
CA GLY A 199 17.65 10.06 -4.19
C GLY A 199 17.10 11.47 -4.35
N LYS A 200 17.42 12.38 -3.43
CA LYS A 200 16.99 13.79 -3.46
C LYS A 200 17.44 14.51 -4.73
N LYS A 201 18.68 14.27 -5.20
CA LYS A 201 19.18 14.86 -6.45
C LYS A 201 18.37 14.41 -7.67
N LYS A 202 17.84 13.18 -7.65
CA LYS A 202 16.98 12.63 -8.72
C LYS A 202 15.51 13.02 -8.57
N ALA A 203 15.00 13.05 -7.34
CA ALA A 203 13.60 13.36 -7.06
C ALA A 203 13.26 14.86 -7.21
N GLY A 204 14.22 15.76 -6.88
CA GLY A 204 13.99 17.20 -6.85
C GLY A 204 13.33 17.66 -5.55
N GLU A 205 12.63 18.81 -5.61
CA GLU A 205 11.81 19.31 -4.51
C GLU A 205 10.42 18.68 -4.54
N GLY A 206 9.86 18.36 -3.36
CA GLY A 206 8.55 17.73 -3.26
C GLY A 206 8.10 17.56 -1.82
N VAL A 207 6.98 16.90 -1.65
CA VAL A 207 6.34 16.64 -0.36
C VAL A 207 6.44 15.15 -0.01
N PRO A 208 7.02 14.81 1.17
CA PRO A 208 7.04 13.43 1.63
C PRO A 208 5.63 12.83 1.73
N PHE A 209 5.51 11.56 1.42
CA PHE A 209 4.25 10.83 1.48
C PHE A 209 4.41 9.47 2.15
N GLU A 210 3.32 8.93 2.64
CA GLU A 210 3.26 7.60 3.24
C GLU A 210 2.97 6.54 2.18
N ILE A 211 3.63 5.39 2.27
CA ILE A 211 3.34 4.19 1.49
C ILE A 211 2.70 3.17 2.42
N ASN A 212 1.40 2.94 2.25
CA ASN A 212 0.66 1.89 2.95
C ASN A 212 0.88 0.57 2.23
N ILE A 213 1.60 -0.35 2.86
CA ILE A 213 1.91 -1.67 2.28
C ILE A 213 0.87 -2.66 2.77
N TYR A 214 0.00 -3.11 1.88
CA TYR A 214 -1.07 -4.06 2.17
C TYR A 214 -0.71 -5.51 1.77
N GLY A 215 -1.58 -6.45 2.10
CA GLY A 215 -1.39 -7.86 1.81
C GLY A 215 -0.37 -8.55 2.72
N SER A 216 0.03 -9.73 2.30
CA SER A 216 1.03 -10.54 3.01
C SER A 216 1.91 -11.30 2.02
N LYS A 217 3.11 -11.68 2.45
CA LYS A 217 4.04 -12.48 1.63
C LYS A 217 4.64 -13.60 2.45
N GLN A 218 4.81 -14.78 1.84
CA GLN A 218 5.54 -15.87 2.46
C GLN A 218 7.04 -15.73 2.19
N LEU A 219 7.85 -15.86 3.24
CA LEU A 219 9.31 -15.91 3.13
C LEU A 219 9.79 -17.35 2.97
N THR A 220 10.91 -17.53 2.31
CA THR A 220 11.57 -18.83 2.21
C THR A 220 11.98 -19.31 3.60
N PRO A 221 11.55 -20.51 4.05
CA PRO A 221 11.98 -21.07 5.31
C PRO A 221 13.49 -21.34 5.33
N ILE A 222 14.12 -21.22 6.50
CA ILE A 222 15.47 -21.80 6.71
C ILE A 222 15.31 -23.32 6.67
N LEU A 223 15.82 -23.96 5.63
CA LEU A 223 15.91 -25.41 5.64
C LEU A 223 16.87 -25.85 6.74
N PRO A 224 16.48 -26.78 7.65
CA PRO A 224 17.44 -27.36 8.57
C PRO A 224 18.53 -28.03 7.74
N TRP A 225 19.78 -27.69 8.04
CA TRP A 225 20.92 -28.38 7.40
C TRP A 225 20.72 -29.88 7.63
N ILE A 226 20.57 -30.61 6.55
CA ILE A 226 20.59 -32.07 6.59
C ILE A 226 22.01 -32.43 7.00
N LYS A 227 22.17 -32.88 8.25
CA LYS A 227 23.46 -33.41 8.77
C LYS A 227 23.73 -34.75 8.16
#